data_b53804bf437af3c60b2877ffbdd2f7ba
#
_entry.id   b53804bf437af3c60b2877ffbdd2f7ba
#
_cell.length_a   1.000
_cell.length_b   1.000
_cell.length_c   1.000
_cell.angle_alpha   90.00
_cell.angle_beta   90.00
_cell.angle_gamma   90.00
#
_symmetry.space_group_name_H-M   'P 1'
#
loop_
_entity.id
_entity.type
_entity.pdbx_description
1 polymer ?
#
loop_
_entity_poly.entity_id
_entity_poly.type
_entity_poly.pdbx_seq_one_letter_code
_entity_poly.pdbx_strand_id
1 'polypeptide(L)'
;MICNASTGIPMYYRMLSGNTSDKIVIDTTIKDLKASKFRKGVVLVLDRGFYAERNMKMLLSSNFTFLIGLPLTASIYTQAIHESIGVITQTDNYCAAIKKQIWSKDYAIEAPRRGRGKNSYDMEIYLFFDFDKQANEKKALIKKFSEDLERLRANPSLAQGSNYYSKYFIIETKTIEITDEEKETVDAQKTKEVIVAIKSNITAQAERFERCGYFGFLGPKGIGHEKVLYYAKNRDHIEKDYEAFKTKMRRPRHSLEENLESKIFLVFIATILEMWIRQKMDEYLLYRMYSFNSLRDEILSTKYIKPENKTFPQGYWDTFPLKVQEIFHIFKVVDDKLLNKDIALIVQRGLRKRKKAAGLID
;
A
#
# COMPACT_ATOMS: atom_id res chain seq x y z
N MET A 1 -7.36 -8.21 4.19
CA MET A 1 -7.63 -8.74 2.84
C MET A 1 -6.30 -9.12 2.19
N ILE A 2 -6.25 -10.27 1.48
CA ILE A 2 -5.08 -10.72 0.71
C ILE A 2 -5.47 -10.66 -0.76
N CYS A 3 -4.62 -10.06 -1.58
CA CYS A 3 -4.84 -9.88 -3.01
C CYS A 3 -3.69 -10.46 -3.81
N ASN A 4 -3.97 -10.84 -5.04
CA ASN A 4 -2.93 -11.20 -6.00
C ASN A 4 -2.10 -9.95 -6.34
N ALA A 5 -0.78 -9.99 -6.13
CA ALA A 5 0.08 -8.83 -6.32
C ALA A 5 0.20 -8.36 -7.78
N SER A 6 -0.09 -9.23 -8.75
CA SER A 6 -0.02 -8.89 -10.18
C SER A 6 -1.34 -8.33 -10.71
N THR A 7 -2.48 -8.80 -10.19
CA THR A 7 -3.82 -8.45 -10.71
C THR A 7 -4.60 -7.55 -9.76
N GLY A 8 -4.16 -7.42 -8.51
CA GLY A 8 -4.91 -6.75 -7.46
C GLY A 8 -6.14 -7.52 -6.96
N ILE A 9 -6.55 -8.60 -7.65
CA ILE A 9 -7.78 -9.32 -7.34
C ILE A 9 -7.74 -9.90 -5.92
N PRO A 10 -8.74 -9.61 -5.07
CA PRO A 10 -8.84 -10.18 -3.73
C PRO A 10 -9.00 -11.70 -3.78
N MET A 11 -8.22 -12.39 -2.96
CA MET A 11 -8.22 -13.86 -2.88
C MET A 11 -8.75 -14.37 -1.55
N TYR A 12 -8.60 -13.56 -0.50
CA TYR A 12 -8.98 -13.93 0.85
C TYR A 12 -9.23 -12.68 1.71
N TYR A 13 -10.18 -12.75 2.62
CA TYR A 13 -10.38 -11.73 3.65
C TYR A 13 -10.56 -12.36 5.02
N ARG A 14 -10.28 -11.58 6.04
CA ARG A 14 -10.54 -11.90 7.43
C ARG A 14 -11.06 -10.67 8.17
N MET A 15 -12.08 -10.87 8.98
CA MET A 15 -12.53 -9.85 9.92
C MET A 15 -11.65 -9.89 11.16
N LEU A 16 -11.28 -8.72 11.63
CA LEU A 16 -10.48 -8.52 12.83
C LEU A 16 -11.14 -7.42 13.66
N SER A 17 -11.03 -7.52 14.98
CA SER A 17 -11.44 -6.42 15.85
C SER A 17 -10.58 -5.18 15.60
N GLY A 18 -11.18 -3.98 15.66
CA GLY A 18 -10.52 -2.74 15.29
C GLY A 18 -9.29 -2.36 16.12
N ASN A 19 -9.08 -3.03 17.26
CA ASN A 19 -7.92 -2.87 18.15
C ASN A 19 -6.82 -3.91 17.90
N THR A 20 -6.96 -4.78 16.90
CA THR A 20 -5.95 -5.81 16.59
C THR A 20 -4.78 -5.18 15.83
N SER A 21 -3.59 -5.27 16.39
CA SER A 21 -2.36 -4.80 15.74
C SER A 21 -1.99 -5.68 14.55
N ASP A 22 -1.57 -5.06 13.43
CA ASP A 22 -1.09 -5.75 12.22
C ASP A 22 0.02 -6.77 12.51
N LYS A 23 0.83 -6.51 13.55
CA LYS A 23 1.89 -7.43 13.97
C LYS A 23 1.38 -8.77 14.50
N ILE A 24 0.16 -8.83 15.03
CA ILE A 24 -0.45 -10.04 15.63
C ILE A 24 -1.19 -10.84 14.55
N VAL A 25 -1.64 -10.19 13.50
CA VAL A 25 -2.46 -10.79 12.43
C VAL A 25 -1.71 -11.86 11.64
N ILE A 26 -0.38 -11.76 11.54
CA ILE A 26 0.45 -12.66 10.70
C ILE A 26 0.31 -14.14 11.10
N ASP A 27 0.30 -14.47 12.39
CA ASP A 27 0.21 -15.88 12.83
C ASP A 27 -1.07 -16.56 12.34
N THR A 28 -2.19 -15.88 12.50
CA THR A 28 -3.48 -16.37 12.02
C THR A 28 -3.54 -16.43 10.50
N THR A 29 -3.00 -15.43 9.82
CA THR A 29 -2.93 -15.39 8.35
C THR A 29 -2.10 -16.56 7.80
N ILE A 30 -0.96 -16.90 8.42
CA ILE A 30 -0.14 -18.05 8.04
C ILE A 30 -0.92 -19.36 8.20
N LYS A 31 -1.70 -19.51 9.28
CA LYS A 31 -2.54 -20.70 9.49
C LYS A 31 -3.56 -20.86 8.38
N ASP A 32 -4.23 -19.77 8.02
CA ASP A 32 -5.23 -19.75 6.96
C ASP A 32 -4.64 -20.05 5.59
N LEU A 33 -3.51 -19.43 5.25
CA LEU A 33 -2.81 -19.68 3.99
C LEU A 33 -2.34 -21.15 3.88
N LYS A 34 -1.90 -21.75 4.99
CA LYS A 34 -1.57 -23.17 5.03
C LYS A 34 -2.78 -24.06 4.81
N ALA A 35 -3.92 -23.72 5.41
CA ALA A 35 -5.18 -24.44 5.24
C ALA A 35 -5.70 -24.35 3.82
N SER A 36 -5.57 -23.20 3.18
CA SER A 36 -6.02 -22.91 1.80
C SER A 36 -5.15 -23.48 0.70
N LYS A 37 -4.14 -24.31 1.01
CA LYS A 37 -3.20 -24.93 0.06
C LYS A 37 -2.31 -23.94 -0.74
N PHE A 38 -2.30 -22.66 -0.42
CA PHE A 38 -1.35 -21.68 -0.97
C PHE A 38 0.05 -21.94 -0.42
N ARG A 39 0.76 -22.96 -0.90
CA ARG A 39 2.00 -23.42 -0.23
C ARG A 39 3.28 -23.30 -1.05
N LYS A 40 3.22 -23.18 -2.37
CA LYS A 40 4.44 -23.21 -3.20
C LYS A 40 4.61 -21.94 -4.02
N GLY A 41 5.78 -21.32 -3.92
CA GLY A 41 6.17 -20.20 -4.77
C GLY A 41 5.45 -18.87 -4.47
N VAL A 42 4.77 -18.75 -3.32
CA VAL A 42 4.06 -17.53 -2.94
C VAL A 42 5.04 -16.56 -2.26
N VAL A 43 5.17 -15.37 -2.82
CA VAL A 43 5.84 -14.24 -2.17
C VAL A 43 4.77 -13.34 -1.58
N LEU A 44 4.78 -13.18 -0.26
CA LEU A 44 3.86 -12.30 0.45
C LEU A 44 4.39 -10.86 0.42
N VAL A 45 3.68 -9.96 -0.24
CA VAL A 45 4.01 -8.53 -0.23
C VAL A 45 3.28 -7.88 0.95
N LEU A 46 4.05 -7.37 1.90
CA LEU A 46 3.57 -6.88 3.18
C LEU A 46 3.82 -5.37 3.32
N ASP A 47 2.89 -4.68 3.95
CA ASP A 47 3.11 -3.29 4.33
C ASP A 47 4.14 -3.18 5.47
N ARG A 48 4.76 -2.00 5.57
CA ARG A 48 5.72 -1.66 6.65
C ARG A 48 5.13 -1.83 8.06
N GLY A 49 3.80 -1.74 8.23
CA GLY A 49 3.12 -1.99 9.50
C GLY A 49 3.35 -3.42 10.02
N PHE A 50 3.57 -4.38 9.14
CA PHE A 50 3.88 -5.76 9.49
C PHE A 50 5.36 -6.01 9.84
N TYR A 51 6.22 -4.99 9.69
CA TYR A 51 7.63 -5.11 9.99
C TYR A 51 7.85 -5.39 11.49
N ALA A 52 8.19 -6.63 11.79
CA ALA A 52 8.63 -7.08 13.10
C ALA A 52 9.49 -8.33 12.93
N GLU A 53 10.58 -8.42 13.67
CA GLU A 53 11.52 -9.56 13.60
C GLU A 53 10.80 -10.89 13.82
N ARG A 54 9.89 -10.94 14.80
CA ARG A 54 9.04 -12.12 15.06
C ARG A 54 8.24 -12.53 13.83
N ASN A 55 7.62 -11.59 13.14
CA ASN A 55 6.78 -11.88 11.97
C ASN A 55 7.62 -12.44 10.82
N MET A 56 8.79 -11.84 10.56
CA MET A 56 9.71 -12.29 9.53
C MET A 56 10.20 -13.72 9.81
N LYS A 57 10.65 -13.98 11.03
CA LYS A 57 11.08 -15.33 11.45
C LYS A 57 9.97 -16.38 11.34
N MET A 58 8.74 -16.00 11.68
CA MET A 58 7.58 -16.88 11.61
C MET A 58 7.17 -17.20 10.16
N LEU A 59 7.23 -16.24 9.26
CA LEU A 59 7.01 -16.44 7.82
C LEU A 59 8.04 -17.42 7.26
N LEU A 60 9.32 -17.16 7.47
CA LEU A 60 10.41 -17.99 6.96
C LEU A 60 10.37 -19.42 7.52
N SER A 61 10.17 -19.58 8.84
CA SER A 61 10.02 -20.91 9.46
C SER A 61 8.77 -21.66 8.96
N SER A 62 7.82 -20.96 8.35
CA SER A 62 6.61 -21.50 7.74
C SER A 62 6.74 -21.75 6.23
N ASN A 63 7.95 -21.57 5.68
CA ASN A 63 8.25 -21.67 4.24
C ASN A 63 7.50 -20.66 3.36
N PHE A 64 7.19 -19.49 3.91
CA PHE A 64 6.71 -18.34 3.13
C PHE A 64 7.85 -17.37 2.89
N THR A 65 8.03 -16.99 1.64
CA THR A 65 8.89 -15.90 1.24
C THR A 65 8.12 -14.59 1.33
N PHE A 66 8.78 -13.47 1.64
CA PHE A 66 8.10 -12.18 1.75
C PHE A 66 8.92 -11.03 1.15
N LEU A 67 8.21 -9.99 0.76
CA LEU A 67 8.72 -8.66 0.45
C LEU A 67 8.01 -7.67 1.38
N ILE A 68 8.76 -6.97 2.22
CA ILE A 68 8.19 -6.07 3.22
C ILE A 68 8.80 -4.68 3.13
N GLY A 69 7.94 -3.65 3.20
CA GLY A 69 8.39 -2.26 3.29
C GLY A 69 9.14 -1.99 4.60
N LEU A 70 10.24 -1.24 4.52
CA LEU A 70 11.05 -0.89 5.69
C LEU A 70 10.56 0.43 6.30
N PRO A 71 10.17 0.43 7.60
CA PRO A 71 9.85 1.68 8.29
C PRO A 71 11.11 2.46 8.66
N LEU A 72 11.03 3.78 8.72
CA LEU A 72 12.14 4.66 9.10
C LEU A 72 12.72 4.37 10.50
N THR A 73 11.99 3.66 11.34
CA THR A 73 12.41 3.23 12.68
C THR A 73 13.25 1.94 12.68
N ALA A 74 13.31 1.22 11.54
CA ALA A 74 14.10 0.01 11.44
C ALA A 74 15.60 0.34 11.36
N SER A 75 16.40 -0.20 12.28
CA SER A 75 17.85 0.02 12.32
C SER A 75 18.55 -0.40 11.03
N ILE A 76 18.14 -1.55 10.45
CA ILE A 76 18.69 -2.03 9.17
C ILE A 76 18.46 -1.05 8.02
N TYR A 77 17.31 -0.37 8.01
CA TYR A 77 16.98 0.61 7.00
C TYR A 77 17.79 1.89 7.17
N THR A 78 17.89 2.37 8.41
CA THR A 78 18.73 3.55 8.73
C THR A 78 20.20 3.30 8.38
N GLN A 79 20.71 2.12 8.68
CA GLN A 79 22.05 1.72 8.35
C GLN A 79 22.26 1.63 6.83
N ALA A 80 21.32 1.04 6.08
CA ALA A 80 21.38 0.94 4.63
C ALA A 80 21.39 2.34 3.96
N ILE A 81 20.58 3.28 4.46
CA ILE A 81 20.61 4.67 3.99
C ILE A 81 21.99 5.26 4.24
N HIS A 82 22.52 5.15 5.45
CA HIS A 82 23.81 5.74 5.81
C HIS A 82 24.96 5.21 4.94
N GLU A 83 25.00 3.90 4.70
CA GLU A 83 26.00 3.26 3.84
C GLU A 83 25.85 3.63 2.36
N SER A 84 24.65 3.99 1.92
CA SER A 84 24.38 4.35 0.52
C SER A 84 24.58 5.84 0.21
N ILE A 85 24.71 6.70 1.23
CA ILE A 85 24.91 8.15 1.03
C ILE A 85 26.17 8.40 0.18
N GLY A 86 26.04 9.23 -0.84
CA GLY A 86 27.11 9.54 -1.78
C GLY A 86 27.35 8.47 -2.86
N VAL A 87 26.87 7.25 -2.66
CA VAL A 87 26.99 6.15 -3.64
C VAL A 87 25.72 6.01 -4.48
N ILE A 88 24.54 5.97 -3.85
CA ILE A 88 23.28 5.71 -4.53
C ILE A 88 22.95 6.73 -5.62
N THR A 89 23.42 7.97 -5.49
CA THR A 89 23.20 9.05 -6.45
C THR A 89 24.17 9.06 -7.64
N GLN A 90 25.12 8.12 -7.68
CA GLN A 90 26.03 7.98 -8.83
C GLN A 90 25.28 7.47 -10.05
N THR A 91 25.78 7.83 -11.24
CA THR A 91 25.14 7.50 -12.53
C THR A 91 24.94 5.99 -12.72
N ASP A 92 25.90 5.19 -12.28
CA ASP A 92 25.86 3.72 -12.41
C ASP A 92 24.73 3.06 -11.61
N ASN A 93 24.21 3.75 -10.62
CA ASN A 93 23.08 3.29 -9.81
C ASN A 93 21.71 3.74 -10.34
N TYR A 94 21.66 4.41 -11.50
CA TYR A 94 20.41 4.81 -12.11
C TYR A 94 19.79 3.67 -12.94
N CYS A 95 18.62 3.20 -12.51
CA CYS A 95 17.84 2.23 -13.27
C CYS A 95 16.83 2.94 -14.18
N ALA A 96 17.11 2.97 -15.48
CA ALA A 96 16.29 3.68 -16.47
C ALA A 96 14.86 3.09 -16.58
N ALA A 97 14.70 1.76 -16.43
CA ALA A 97 13.41 1.09 -16.52
C ALA A 97 12.40 1.58 -15.48
N ILE A 98 12.86 1.91 -14.28
CA ILE A 98 12.01 2.39 -13.19
C ILE A 98 12.21 3.87 -12.85
N LYS A 99 13.14 4.53 -13.53
CA LYS A 99 13.51 5.97 -13.37
C LYS A 99 13.84 6.32 -11.92
N LYS A 100 14.64 5.47 -11.26
CA LYS A 100 15.06 5.65 -9.86
C LYS A 100 16.52 5.27 -9.69
N GLN A 101 17.15 5.88 -8.69
CA GLN A 101 18.41 5.40 -8.17
C GLN A 101 18.17 4.16 -7.30
N ILE A 102 19.05 3.17 -7.42
CA ILE A 102 18.94 1.88 -6.73
C ILE A 102 20.23 1.55 -6.00
N TRP A 103 20.10 0.85 -4.89
CA TRP A 103 21.21 0.29 -4.14
C TRP A 103 20.73 -0.94 -3.38
N SER A 104 21.58 -1.91 -3.16
CA SER A 104 21.22 -3.09 -2.39
C SER A 104 22.31 -3.57 -1.46
N LYS A 105 21.89 -4.31 -0.44
CA LYS A 105 22.77 -4.93 0.55
C LYS A 105 22.24 -6.30 0.93
N ASP A 106 23.14 -7.27 0.95
CA ASP A 106 22.87 -8.60 1.48
C ASP A 106 22.50 -8.53 2.96
N TYR A 107 21.50 -9.29 3.34
CA TYR A 107 21.02 -9.38 4.69
C TYR A 107 20.59 -10.83 5.01
N ALA A 108 21.02 -11.38 6.15
CA ALA A 108 20.66 -12.72 6.57
C ALA A 108 19.70 -12.69 7.76
N ILE A 109 18.67 -13.53 7.71
CA ILE A 109 17.74 -13.72 8.82
C ILE A 109 17.86 -15.15 9.33
N GLU A 110 18.18 -15.29 10.61
CA GLU A 110 18.10 -16.58 11.29
C GLU A 110 16.68 -16.81 11.80
N ALA A 111 16.05 -17.89 11.37
CA ALA A 111 14.74 -18.29 11.86
C ALA A 111 14.74 -19.74 12.39
N PRO A 112 13.87 -20.05 13.38
CA PRO A 112 13.76 -21.40 13.92
C PRO A 112 13.45 -22.43 12.85
N ARG A 113 14.14 -23.58 12.91
CA ARG A 113 13.85 -24.75 12.08
C ARG A 113 12.83 -25.65 12.79
N ARG A 114 12.00 -26.38 12.03
CA ARG A 114 11.21 -27.49 12.59
C ARG A 114 12.17 -28.53 13.21
N GLY A 115 12.13 -28.72 14.53
CA GLY A 115 13.06 -29.51 15.30
C GLY A 115 14.04 -28.64 16.09
N ARG A 116 15.32 -29.06 16.22
CA ARG A 116 16.36 -28.28 16.89
C ARG A 116 17.19 -27.47 15.89
N GLY A 117 17.58 -26.23 16.25
CA GLY A 117 18.46 -25.38 15.48
C GLY A 117 17.75 -24.23 14.74
N LYS A 118 18.54 -23.49 13.94
CA LYS A 118 18.11 -22.37 13.14
C LYS A 118 18.55 -22.56 11.69
N ASN A 119 17.77 -22.03 10.75
CA ASN A 119 18.18 -21.86 9.35
C ASN A 119 18.53 -20.39 9.13
N SER A 120 19.57 -20.14 8.34
CA SER A 120 19.86 -18.83 7.78
C SER A 120 19.14 -18.70 6.43
N TYR A 121 18.50 -17.55 6.22
CA TYR A 121 17.79 -17.22 4.99
C TYR A 121 18.45 -16.00 4.37
N ASP A 122 18.90 -16.14 3.13
CA ASP A 122 19.52 -15.05 2.37
C ASP A 122 18.44 -14.09 1.87
N MET A 123 18.51 -12.89 2.38
CA MET A 123 17.63 -11.77 2.05
C MET A 123 18.45 -10.64 1.47
N GLU A 124 17.78 -9.66 0.91
CA GLU A 124 18.40 -8.45 0.36
C GLU A 124 17.59 -7.22 0.74
N ILE A 125 18.27 -6.17 1.15
CA ILE A 125 17.69 -4.84 1.33
C ILE A 125 17.75 -4.16 -0.02
N TYR A 126 16.60 -3.86 -0.58
CA TYR A 126 16.41 -3.10 -1.82
C TYR A 126 16.14 -1.65 -1.48
N LEU A 127 17.08 -0.78 -1.74
CA LEU A 127 16.97 0.65 -1.47
C LEU A 127 16.76 1.41 -2.76
N PHE A 128 15.87 2.38 -2.71
CA PHE A 128 15.54 3.29 -3.80
C PHE A 128 15.72 4.73 -3.33
N PHE A 129 16.13 5.58 -4.25
CA PHE A 129 16.18 7.01 -4.03
C PHE A 129 15.53 7.75 -5.21
N ASP A 130 14.75 8.77 -4.88
CA ASP A 130 13.98 9.58 -5.81
C ASP A 130 14.20 11.06 -5.50
N PHE A 131 14.75 11.82 -6.46
CA PHE A 131 15.03 13.25 -6.30
C PHE A 131 13.76 14.08 -6.11
N ASP A 132 12.67 13.79 -6.87
CA ASP A 132 11.42 14.52 -6.73
C ASP A 132 10.80 14.29 -5.36
N LYS A 133 10.81 13.03 -4.90
CA LYS A 133 10.38 12.67 -3.56
C LYS A 133 11.23 13.38 -2.50
N GLN A 134 12.55 13.44 -2.67
CA GLN A 134 13.45 14.14 -1.76
C GLN A 134 13.08 15.62 -1.64
N ALA A 135 12.90 16.29 -2.76
CA ALA A 135 12.56 17.71 -2.80
C ALA A 135 11.22 17.98 -2.11
N ASN A 136 10.20 17.16 -2.41
CA ASN A 136 8.87 17.29 -1.82
C ASN A 136 8.87 17.02 -0.31
N GLU A 137 9.56 15.97 0.15
CA GLU A 137 9.67 15.64 1.57
C GLU A 137 10.45 16.69 2.35
N LYS A 138 11.56 17.20 1.82
CA LYS A 138 12.33 18.30 2.43
C LYS A 138 11.48 19.54 2.59
N LYS A 139 10.76 19.96 1.53
CA LYS A 139 9.87 21.11 1.57
C LYS A 139 8.78 20.95 2.65
N ALA A 140 8.15 19.77 2.72
CA ALA A 140 7.13 19.49 3.72
C ALA A 140 7.69 19.51 5.15
N LEU A 141 8.91 18.97 5.36
CA LEU A 141 9.58 18.97 6.68
C LEU A 141 9.99 20.38 7.11
N ILE A 142 10.54 21.20 6.20
CA ILE A 142 10.89 22.60 6.50
C ILE A 142 9.65 23.34 6.98
N LYS A 143 8.54 23.24 6.23
CA LYS A 143 7.26 23.85 6.60
C LYS A 143 6.81 23.38 7.98
N LYS A 144 6.82 22.06 8.20
CA LYS A 144 6.42 21.47 9.48
C LYS A 144 7.29 21.96 10.64
N PHE A 145 8.59 21.94 10.51
CA PHE A 145 9.50 22.41 11.59
C PHE A 145 9.32 23.89 11.87
N SER A 146 9.06 24.73 10.87
CA SER A 146 8.73 26.14 11.07
C SER A 146 7.45 26.32 11.86
N GLU A 147 6.36 25.64 11.44
CA GLU A 147 5.08 25.70 12.13
C GLU A 147 5.17 25.16 13.58
N ASP A 148 5.92 24.07 13.79
CA ASP A 148 6.13 23.50 15.12
C ASP A 148 6.92 24.43 16.03
N LEU A 149 7.93 25.13 15.50
CA LEU A 149 8.70 26.12 16.24
C LEU A 149 7.82 27.31 16.69
N GLU A 150 6.97 27.81 15.81
CA GLU A 150 6.01 28.87 16.12
C GLU A 150 5.02 28.45 17.21
N ARG A 151 4.48 27.22 17.07
CA ARG A 151 3.57 26.64 18.08
C ARG A 151 4.23 26.49 19.44
N LEU A 152 5.48 26.02 19.48
CA LEU A 152 6.24 25.87 20.71
C LEU A 152 6.57 27.23 21.35
N ARG A 153 6.86 28.25 20.57
CA ARG A 153 7.07 29.61 21.07
C ARG A 153 5.79 30.21 21.66
N ALA A 154 4.65 29.94 21.04
CA ALA A 154 3.34 30.38 21.54
C ALA A 154 2.88 29.60 22.79
N ASN A 155 3.20 28.29 22.84
CA ASN A 155 2.84 27.42 23.95
C ASN A 155 3.98 26.44 24.29
N PRO A 156 4.96 26.85 25.10
CA PRO A 156 6.10 26.03 25.48
C PRO A 156 5.76 24.72 26.21
N SER A 157 4.59 24.65 26.87
CA SER A 157 4.17 23.43 27.58
C SER A 157 3.96 22.21 26.66
N LEU A 158 3.74 22.42 25.38
CA LEU A 158 3.65 21.36 24.37
C LEU A 158 4.93 20.52 24.26
N ALA A 159 6.05 21.07 24.68
CA ALA A 159 7.33 20.37 24.66
C ALA A 159 7.46 19.32 25.78
N GLN A 160 6.72 19.49 26.87
CA GLN A 160 6.81 18.61 28.04
C GLN A 160 6.33 17.19 27.70
N GLY A 161 7.19 16.20 27.96
CA GLY A 161 6.88 14.77 27.71
C GLY A 161 6.84 14.35 26.23
N SER A 162 7.11 15.26 25.29
CA SER A 162 7.09 14.95 23.87
C SER A 162 8.47 14.55 23.34
N ASN A 163 8.67 13.25 23.07
CA ASN A 163 9.89 12.74 22.44
C ASN A 163 10.17 13.36 21.04
N TYR A 164 9.13 13.81 20.35
CA TYR A 164 9.27 14.46 19.06
C TYR A 164 9.88 15.86 19.22
N TYR A 165 9.34 16.68 20.09
CA TYR A 165 9.83 18.04 20.28
C TYR A 165 11.23 18.06 20.91
N SER A 166 11.49 17.23 21.92
CA SER A 166 12.82 17.12 22.52
C SER A 166 13.92 16.65 21.55
N LYS A 167 13.56 15.90 20.52
CA LYS A 167 14.47 15.47 19.47
C LYS A 167 14.84 16.60 18.50
N TYR A 168 13.84 17.35 18.01
CA TYR A 168 14.03 18.30 16.91
C TYR A 168 14.16 19.75 17.35
N PHE A 169 13.95 20.03 18.65
CA PHE A 169 14.07 21.38 19.22
C PHE A 169 14.87 21.33 20.50
N ILE A 170 15.67 22.34 20.72
CA ILE A 170 16.43 22.56 21.94
C ILE A 170 15.61 23.49 22.82
N ILE A 171 15.27 23.02 24.03
CA ILE A 171 14.47 23.76 25.00
C ILE A 171 15.41 24.18 26.11
N GLU A 172 15.69 25.48 26.19
CA GLU A 172 16.52 26.05 27.25
C GLU A 172 15.65 26.41 28.43
N THR A 173 15.88 25.80 29.58
CA THR A 173 15.19 26.08 30.83
C THR A 173 16.11 26.82 31.78
N LYS A 174 15.52 27.70 32.63
CA LYS A 174 16.24 28.36 33.70
C LYS A 174 15.46 28.09 34.99
N THR A 175 16.19 27.67 36.00
CA THR A 175 15.62 27.52 37.34
C THR A 175 15.51 28.88 38.00
N ILE A 176 14.32 29.29 38.41
CA ILE A 176 14.06 30.52 39.17
C ILE A 176 13.57 30.14 40.56
N GLU A 177 13.99 30.91 41.56
CA GLU A 177 13.42 30.80 42.92
C GLU A 177 11.99 31.30 42.91
N ILE A 178 11.09 30.57 43.56
CA ILE A 178 9.68 30.94 43.69
C ILE A 178 9.58 32.02 44.73
N THR A 179 8.92 33.14 44.39
CA THR A 179 8.64 34.24 45.32
C THR A 179 7.64 33.84 46.42
N ASP A 180 7.67 34.52 47.57
CA ASP A 180 6.83 34.14 48.70
C ASP A 180 5.31 34.19 48.40
N GLU A 181 4.85 35.01 47.48
CA GLU A 181 3.47 35.08 47.01
C GLU A 181 3.01 33.83 46.19
N GLU A 182 3.93 33.13 45.54
CA GLU A 182 3.64 31.90 44.76
C GLU A 182 3.72 30.62 45.63
N LYS A 183 4.28 30.70 46.87
CA LYS A 183 4.43 29.55 47.78
C LYS A 183 3.11 29.07 48.39
N GLU A 184 2.05 29.89 48.38
CA GLU A 184 0.73 29.51 48.89
C GLU A 184 -0.03 28.54 47.97
N THR A 185 0.41 28.38 46.72
CA THR A 185 -0.27 27.57 45.70
C THR A 185 0.46 26.32 45.29
N VAL A 186 1.73 26.11 45.68
CA VAL A 186 2.54 24.97 45.24
C VAL A 186 3.25 24.30 46.41
N ASP A 187 2.94 23.04 46.69
CA ASP A 187 3.54 22.21 47.73
C ASP A 187 5.08 22.22 47.68
N ALA A 188 5.71 22.87 48.66
CA ALA A 188 7.10 22.67 49.12
C ALA A 188 8.28 22.73 48.11
N GLN A 189 8.10 23.13 46.88
CA GLN A 189 9.21 23.33 45.96
C GLN A 189 9.74 24.78 46.02
N LYS A 190 11.03 24.94 46.33
CA LYS A 190 11.67 26.27 46.42
C LYS A 190 12.06 26.86 45.06
N THR A 191 12.00 26.06 43.97
CA THR A 191 12.45 26.45 42.64
C THR A 191 11.51 25.93 41.56
N LYS A 192 11.33 26.72 40.47
CA LYS A 192 10.53 26.39 39.30
C LYS A 192 11.38 26.50 38.05
N GLU A 193 11.32 25.50 37.18
CA GLU A 193 11.93 25.58 35.86
C GLU A 193 11.05 26.37 34.89
N VAL A 194 11.59 27.42 34.32
CA VAL A 194 10.91 28.25 33.32
C VAL A 194 11.65 28.13 31.99
N ILE A 195 10.90 27.90 30.92
CA ILE A 195 11.44 27.84 29.56
C ILE A 195 11.83 29.25 29.13
N VAL A 196 13.12 29.45 28.82
CA VAL A 196 13.70 30.77 28.48
C VAL A 196 13.82 30.94 26.98
N ALA A 197 14.18 29.86 26.25
CA ALA A 197 14.32 29.89 24.81
C ALA A 197 14.02 28.53 24.16
N ILE A 198 13.51 28.58 22.95
CA ILE A 198 13.28 27.40 22.11
C ILE A 198 13.95 27.62 20.76
N LYS A 199 14.87 26.73 20.41
CA LYS A 199 15.67 26.78 19.18
C LYS A 199 15.53 25.48 18.41
N SER A 200 15.74 25.53 17.09
CA SER A 200 15.81 24.33 16.25
C SER A 200 17.05 23.50 16.58
N ASN A 201 16.92 22.19 16.75
CA ASN A 201 18.04 21.27 16.78
C ASN A 201 18.49 20.98 15.34
N ILE A 202 19.43 21.80 14.85
CA ILE A 202 19.90 21.78 13.46
C ILE A 202 20.45 20.40 13.09
N THR A 203 21.21 19.76 13.97
CA THR A 203 21.82 18.45 13.74
C THR A 203 20.75 17.37 13.53
N ALA A 204 19.78 17.27 14.44
CA ALA A 204 18.72 16.28 14.33
C ALA A 204 17.79 16.52 13.13
N GLN A 205 17.56 17.80 12.78
CA GLN A 205 16.81 18.15 11.57
C GLN A 205 17.59 17.82 10.30
N ALA A 206 18.91 18.04 10.25
CA ALA A 206 19.77 17.68 9.13
C ALA A 206 19.77 16.16 8.89
N GLU A 207 19.97 15.36 9.94
CA GLU A 207 19.85 13.89 9.84
C GLU A 207 18.48 13.44 9.30
N ARG A 208 17.43 14.15 9.64
CA ARG A 208 16.09 13.84 9.11
C ARG A 208 15.96 14.20 7.63
N PHE A 209 16.59 15.31 7.20
CA PHE A 209 16.65 15.72 5.79
C PHE A 209 17.47 14.76 4.93
N GLU A 210 18.54 14.17 5.45
CA GLU A 210 19.34 13.17 4.75
C GLU A 210 18.55 11.93 4.37
N ARG A 211 17.54 11.58 5.15
CA ARG A 211 16.68 10.42 4.89
C ARG A 211 15.53 10.69 3.90
N CYS A 212 15.38 11.94 3.43
CA CYS A 212 14.37 12.28 2.43
C CYS A 212 14.71 11.69 1.08
N GLY A 213 13.68 11.28 0.34
CA GLY A 213 13.82 10.69 -0.98
C GLY A 213 14.04 9.18 -0.97
N TYR A 214 14.46 8.60 0.16
CA TYR A 214 14.66 7.17 0.29
C TYR A 214 13.36 6.41 0.53
N PHE A 215 13.30 5.18 0.04
CA PHE A 215 12.36 4.15 0.46
C PHE A 215 12.99 2.79 0.20
N GLY A 216 12.62 1.79 1.01
CA GLY A 216 13.30 0.51 0.96
C GLY A 216 12.39 -0.66 1.30
N PHE A 217 12.83 -1.82 0.86
CA PHE A 217 12.16 -3.10 1.08
C PHE A 217 13.19 -4.14 1.51
N LEU A 218 12.74 -5.09 2.32
CA LEU A 218 13.48 -6.32 2.62
C LEU A 218 12.76 -7.47 1.93
N GLY A 219 13.49 -8.24 1.14
CA GLY A 219 12.92 -9.34 0.36
C GLY A 219 13.93 -10.46 0.07
N PRO A 220 13.54 -11.47 -0.72
CA PRO A 220 14.43 -12.53 -1.13
C PRO A 220 15.60 -11.98 -1.95
N LYS A 221 16.79 -12.53 -1.74
CA LYS A 221 17.97 -12.17 -2.53
C LYS A 221 17.75 -12.47 -4.02
N GLY A 222 18.12 -11.50 -4.87
CA GLY A 222 18.10 -11.65 -6.33
C GLY A 222 16.73 -11.48 -7.00
N ILE A 223 15.71 -10.97 -6.30
CA ILE A 223 14.40 -10.68 -6.93
C ILE A 223 14.47 -9.53 -7.95
N GLY A 224 15.40 -8.60 -7.75
CA GLY A 224 15.67 -7.44 -8.60
C GLY A 224 14.79 -6.22 -8.28
N HIS A 225 15.36 -5.02 -8.39
CA HIS A 225 14.72 -3.76 -8.02
C HIS A 225 13.46 -3.46 -8.84
N GLU A 226 13.45 -3.75 -10.13
CA GLU A 226 12.27 -3.54 -10.99
C GLU A 226 11.06 -4.32 -10.50
N LYS A 227 11.27 -5.60 -10.17
CA LYS A 227 10.21 -6.49 -9.71
C LYS A 227 9.73 -6.12 -8.30
N VAL A 228 10.66 -5.71 -7.42
CA VAL A 228 10.33 -5.17 -6.08
C VAL A 228 9.43 -3.94 -6.22
N LEU A 229 9.82 -2.98 -7.07
CA LEU A 229 9.03 -1.76 -7.27
C LEU A 229 7.69 -2.03 -7.95
N TYR A 230 7.63 -2.99 -8.88
CA TYR A 230 6.38 -3.44 -9.48
C TYR A 230 5.39 -3.94 -8.43
N TYR A 231 5.82 -4.83 -7.54
CA TYR A 231 4.97 -5.33 -6.45
C TYR A 231 4.57 -4.24 -5.46
N ALA A 232 5.48 -3.32 -5.14
CA ALA A 232 5.20 -2.20 -4.26
C ALA A 232 4.13 -1.26 -4.84
N LYS A 233 4.22 -0.93 -6.13
CA LYS A 233 3.21 -0.10 -6.82
C LYS A 233 1.84 -0.78 -6.89
N ASN A 234 1.82 -2.08 -7.15
CA ASN A 234 0.56 -2.82 -7.17
C ASN A 234 -0.12 -2.83 -5.80
N ARG A 235 0.66 -2.81 -4.71
CA ARG A 235 0.10 -2.64 -3.37
C ARG A 235 -0.68 -1.32 -3.21
N ASP A 236 -0.18 -0.22 -3.76
CA ASP A 236 -0.87 1.07 -3.68
C ASP A 236 -2.22 1.05 -4.42
N HIS A 237 -2.33 0.26 -5.49
CA HIS A 237 -3.63 0.01 -6.13
C HIS A 237 -4.57 -0.77 -5.21
N ILE A 238 -4.06 -1.80 -4.54
CA ILE A 238 -4.84 -2.60 -3.56
C ILE A 238 -5.34 -1.73 -2.40
N GLU A 239 -4.53 -0.78 -1.92
CA GLU A 239 -4.95 0.17 -0.87
C GLU A 239 -6.12 1.04 -1.32
N LYS A 240 -6.07 1.59 -2.53
CA LYS A 240 -7.18 2.37 -3.12
C LYS A 240 -8.45 1.54 -3.28
N ASP A 241 -8.32 0.29 -3.71
CA ASP A 241 -9.44 -0.63 -3.85
C ASP A 241 -10.02 -1.03 -2.49
N TYR A 242 -9.17 -1.14 -1.47
CA TYR A 242 -9.62 -1.35 -0.09
C TYR A 242 -10.35 -0.13 0.49
N GLU A 243 -9.93 1.08 0.16
CA GLU A 243 -10.66 2.30 0.47
C GLU A 243 -12.03 2.34 -0.20
N ALA A 244 -12.11 1.94 -1.48
CA ALA A 244 -13.37 1.79 -2.20
C ALA A 244 -14.27 0.70 -1.55
N PHE A 245 -13.69 -0.42 -1.12
CA PHE A 245 -14.37 -1.45 -0.35
C PHE A 245 -14.96 -0.90 0.95
N LYS A 246 -14.16 -0.21 1.76
CA LYS A 246 -14.63 0.44 3.00
C LYS A 246 -15.76 1.44 2.75
N THR A 247 -15.65 2.24 1.68
CA THR A 247 -16.66 3.22 1.30
C THR A 247 -17.98 2.55 0.93
N LYS A 248 -17.93 1.44 0.16
CA LYS A 248 -19.13 0.63 -0.18
C LYS A 248 -19.77 0.00 1.04
N MET A 249 -18.95 -0.41 2.00
CA MET A 249 -19.44 -0.95 3.27
C MET A 249 -20.32 0.06 4.01
N ARG A 250 -20.08 1.38 3.87
CA ARG A 250 -20.64 2.44 4.71
C ARG A 250 -20.63 1.97 6.18
N ARG A 251 -20.55 2.75 7.18
CA ARG A 251 -20.56 2.29 8.58
C ARG A 251 -21.72 1.33 8.80
N PRO A 252 -21.47 0.02 9.00
CA PRO A 252 -22.55 -0.94 9.15
C PRO A 252 -23.32 -0.60 10.43
N ARG A 253 -24.54 -0.14 10.26
CA ARG A 253 -25.49 0.01 11.36
C ARG A 253 -26.28 -1.30 11.50
N HIS A 254 -25.57 -2.38 11.83
CA HIS A 254 -26.19 -3.68 12.04
C HIS A 254 -26.06 -4.05 13.51
N SER A 255 -27.17 -4.49 14.08
CA SER A 255 -27.26 -4.96 15.46
C SER A 255 -26.78 -6.41 15.64
N LEU A 256 -26.58 -7.16 14.54
CA LEU A 256 -26.20 -8.56 14.56
C LEU A 256 -24.90 -8.78 13.77
N GLU A 257 -23.96 -9.51 14.35
CA GLU A 257 -22.65 -9.85 13.78
C GLU A 257 -22.78 -10.66 12.50
N GLU A 258 -23.73 -11.60 12.44
CA GLU A 258 -24.04 -12.43 11.26
C GLU A 258 -24.42 -11.59 10.03
N ASN A 259 -25.20 -10.52 10.21
CA ASN A 259 -25.57 -9.62 9.13
C ASN A 259 -24.37 -8.82 8.60
N LEU A 260 -23.43 -8.52 9.48
CA LEU A 260 -22.17 -7.85 9.12
C LEU A 260 -21.29 -8.76 8.26
N GLU A 261 -21.14 -10.02 8.66
CA GLU A 261 -20.33 -11.00 7.94
C GLU A 261 -20.88 -11.27 6.54
N SER A 262 -22.20 -11.48 6.42
CA SER A 262 -22.87 -11.67 5.14
C SER A 262 -22.69 -10.46 4.21
N LYS A 263 -22.80 -9.24 4.74
CA LYS A 263 -22.58 -8.01 3.97
C LYS A 263 -21.14 -7.89 3.51
N ILE A 264 -20.16 -8.19 4.37
CA ILE A 264 -18.74 -8.18 4.03
C ILE A 264 -18.45 -9.18 2.93
N PHE A 265 -19.02 -10.39 3.00
CA PHE A 265 -18.88 -11.39 1.96
C PHE A 265 -19.40 -10.90 0.60
N LEU A 266 -20.61 -10.32 0.57
CA LEU A 266 -21.18 -9.77 -0.68
C LEU A 266 -20.31 -8.65 -1.25
N VAL A 267 -19.83 -7.74 -0.40
CA VAL A 267 -18.94 -6.65 -0.85
C VAL A 267 -17.59 -7.21 -1.33
N PHE A 268 -17.08 -8.28 -0.72
CA PHE A 268 -15.87 -8.96 -1.17
C PHE A 268 -16.04 -9.53 -2.58
N ILE A 269 -17.12 -10.24 -2.85
CA ILE A 269 -17.43 -10.76 -4.20
C ILE A 269 -17.60 -9.61 -5.20
N ALA A 270 -18.34 -8.57 -4.84
CA ALA A 270 -18.49 -7.38 -5.70
C ALA A 270 -17.14 -6.71 -6.02
N THR A 271 -16.21 -6.69 -5.06
CA THR A 271 -14.86 -6.15 -5.27
C THR A 271 -14.05 -7.02 -6.23
N ILE A 272 -14.12 -8.35 -6.13
CA ILE A 272 -13.49 -9.27 -7.09
C ILE A 272 -13.96 -8.97 -8.51
N LEU A 273 -15.28 -8.87 -8.71
CA LEU A 273 -15.86 -8.59 -10.02
C LEU A 273 -15.43 -7.22 -10.57
N GLU A 274 -15.46 -6.19 -9.73
CA GLU A 274 -15.01 -4.85 -10.12
C GLU A 274 -13.54 -4.84 -10.55
N MET A 275 -12.66 -5.47 -9.79
CA MET A 275 -11.25 -5.52 -10.12
C MET A 275 -10.96 -6.32 -11.37
N TRP A 276 -11.66 -7.42 -11.58
CA TRP A 276 -11.59 -8.19 -12.81
C TRP A 276 -12.03 -7.34 -14.03
N ILE A 277 -13.12 -6.57 -13.89
CA ILE A 277 -13.57 -5.64 -14.94
C ILE A 277 -12.49 -4.58 -15.21
N ARG A 278 -11.93 -3.95 -14.16
CA ARG A 278 -10.87 -2.95 -14.30
C ARG A 278 -9.64 -3.52 -15.00
N GLN A 279 -9.21 -4.73 -14.64
CA GLN A 279 -8.10 -5.42 -15.31
C GLN A 279 -8.37 -5.61 -16.80
N LYS A 280 -9.58 -6.02 -17.17
CA LYS A 280 -9.98 -6.15 -18.59
C LYS A 280 -10.02 -4.80 -19.29
N MET A 281 -10.49 -3.75 -18.61
CA MET A 281 -10.46 -2.40 -19.15
C MET A 281 -9.02 -1.92 -19.45
N ASP A 282 -8.05 -2.25 -18.60
CA ASP A 282 -6.63 -1.95 -18.82
C ASP A 282 -6.06 -2.78 -19.98
N GLU A 283 -6.29 -4.10 -19.99
CA GLU A 283 -5.82 -5.02 -21.01
C GLU A 283 -6.24 -4.58 -22.42
N TYR A 284 -7.50 -4.11 -22.55
CA TYR A 284 -8.07 -3.67 -23.82
C TYR A 284 -8.06 -2.16 -24.03
N LEU A 285 -7.40 -1.40 -23.13
CA LEU A 285 -7.32 0.08 -23.15
C LEU A 285 -8.69 0.75 -23.22
N LEU A 286 -9.68 0.19 -22.55
CA LEU A 286 -11.07 0.70 -22.57
C LEU A 286 -11.21 1.99 -21.77
N TYR A 287 -10.32 2.29 -20.82
CA TYR A 287 -10.33 3.55 -20.08
C TYR A 287 -10.19 4.81 -20.94
N ARG A 288 -9.74 4.64 -22.19
CA ARG A 288 -9.72 5.75 -23.17
C ARG A 288 -11.11 6.11 -23.70
N MET A 289 -12.06 5.20 -23.55
CA MET A 289 -13.42 5.34 -24.10
C MET A 289 -14.47 5.41 -22.99
N TYR A 290 -14.20 4.74 -21.87
CA TYR A 290 -15.15 4.58 -20.77
C TYR A 290 -14.49 4.83 -19.43
N SER A 291 -15.20 5.51 -18.52
CA SER A 291 -15.00 5.34 -17.10
C SER A 291 -15.59 3.98 -16.66
N PHE A 292 -15.19 3.48 -15.50
CA PHE A 292 -15.81 2.27 -14.94
C PHE A 292 -17.33 2.39 -14.83
N ASN A 293 -17.84 3.53 -14.37
CA ASN A 293 -19.26 3.76 -14.22
C ASN A 293 -19.97 3.81 -15.57
N SER A 294 -19.42 4.50 -16.57
CA SER A 294 -20.03 4.56 -17.89
C SER A 294 -20.02 3.21 -18.61
N LEU A 295 -18.99 2.38 -18.41
CA LEU A 295 -18.98 1.01 -18.92
C LEU A 295 -20.08 0.16 -18.26
N ARG A 296 -20.22 0.27 -16.93
CA ARG A 296 -21.26 -0.43 -16.18
C ARG A 296 -22.64 -0.02 -16.68
N ASP A 297 -22.88 1.28 -16.85
CA ASP A 297 -24.19 1.79 -17.27
C ASP A 297 -24.51 1.37 -18.71
N GLU A 298 -23.51 1.30 -19.60
CA GLU A 298 -23.65 0.74 -20.96
C GLU A 298 -24.06 -0.73 -20.94
N ILE A 299 -23.42 -1.54 -20.09
CA ILE A 299 -23.79 -2.97 -19.92
C ILE A 299 -25.20 -3.09 -19.37
N LEU A 300 -25.55 -2.31 -18.35
CA LEU A 300 -26.88 -2.38 -17.71
C LEU A 300 -28.02 -1.84 -18.59
N SER A 301 -27.72 -1.01 -19.59
CA SER A 301 -28.72 -0.55 -20.55
C SER A 301 -29.23 -1.63 -21.48
N THR A 302 -28.49 -2.73 -21.59
CA THR A 302 -28.79 -3.85 -22.49
C THR A 302 -29.65 -4.88 -21.77
N LYS A 303 -30.83 -5.19 -22.32
CA LYS A 303 -31.78 -6.14 -21.74
C LYS A 303 -31.84 -7.42 -22.56
N TYR A 304 -31.68 -8.55 -21.88
CA TYR A 304 -31.94 -9.85 -22.45
C TYR A 304 -33.39 -10.26 -22.17
N ILE A 305 -34.16 -10.48 -23.22
CA ILE A 305 -35.54 -10.91 -23.13
C ILE A 305 -35.58 -12.43 -23.35
N LYS A 306 -35.99 -13.17 -22.35
CA LYS A 306 -36.29 -14.57 -22.46
C LYS A 306 -37.82 -14.71 -22.55
N PRO A 307 -38.38 -14.91 -23.76
CA PRO A 307 -39.83 -15.04 -23.89
C PRO A 307 -40.28 -16.33 -23.22
N GLU A 308 -41.39 -16.27 -22.54
CA GLU A 308 -42.06 -17.45 -21.97
C GLU A 308 -42.63 -18.38 -23.07
N ASN A 309 -42.64 -17.93 -24.33
CA ASN A 309 -43.24 -18.61 -25.46
C ASN A 309 -42.24 -19.52 -26.17
N LYS A 310 -42.72 -20.74 -26.55
CA LYS A 310 -41.93 -21.80 -27.17
C LYS A 310 -41.33 -21.45 -28.53
N THR A 311 -41.75 -20.35 -29.17
CA THR A 311 -41.33 -19.94 -30.51
C THR A 311 -39.87 -19.40 -30.56
N PHE A 312 -39.36 -18.88 -29.45
CA PHE A 312 -37.95 -18.43 -29.33
C PHE A 312 -37.30 -18.97 -28.05
N PRO A 313 -36.95 -20.26 -28.05
CA PRO A 313 -36.44 -20.92 -26.83
C PRO A 313 -35.14 -20.36 -26.31
N GLN A 314 -34.41 -19.60 -27.11
CA GLN A 314 -33.08 -19.07 -26.76
C GLN A 314 -33.08 -17.63 -26.25
N GLY A 315 -34.23 -16.93 -26.27
CA GLY A 315 -34.29 -15.51 -25.92
C GLY A 315 -33.61 -14.62 -26.97
N TYR A 316 -33.75 -13.32 -26.83
CA TYR A 316 -33.12 -12.34 -27.69
C TYR A 316 -32.76 -11.08 -26.90
N TRP A 317 -31.80 -10.30 -27.44
CA TRP A 317 -31.41 -9.02 -26.87
C TRP A 317 -32.29 -7.91 -27.43
N ASP A 318 -32.87 -7.11 -26.54
CA ASP A 318 -33.51 -5.86 -26.90
C ASP A 318 -32.40 -4.82 -27.07
N THR A 319 -32.25 -4.28 -28.28
CA THR A 319 -31.15 -3.38 -28.64
C THR A 319 -29.77 -3.94 -28.24
N PHE A 320 -29.05 -4.53 -29.18
CA PHE A 320 -27.70 -5.06 -28.97
C PHE A 320 -26.67 -4.34 -29.87
N PRO A 321 -26.30 -3.09 -29.55
CA PRO A 321 -25.36 -2.31 -30.35
C PRO A 321 -24.00 -3.03 -30.49
N LEU A 322 -23.33 -2.86 -31.63
CA LEU A 322 -22.03 -3.46 -31.89
C LEU A 322 -21.01 -3.14 -30.79
N LYS A 323 -21.06 -1.94 -30.24
CA LYS A 323 -20.24 -1.47 -29.13
C LYS A 323 -20.43 -2.31 -27.86
N VAL A 324 -21.66 -2.67 -27.54
CA VAL A 324 -21.98 -3.55 -26.39
C VAL A 324 -21.55 -4.99 -26.68
N GLN A 325 -21.67 -5.45 -27.93
CA GLN A 325 -21.19 -6.76 -28.35
C GLN A 325 -19.65 -6.85 -28.20
N GLU A 326 -18.90 -5.79 -28.52
CA GLU A 326 -17.45 -5.73 -28.24
C GLU A 326 -17.16 -5.93 -26.75
N ILE A 327 -17.88 -5.23 -25.89
CA ILE A 327 -17.74 -5.34 -24.42
C ILE A 327 -18.06 -6.78 -24.00
N PHE A 328 -19.17 -7.35 -24.44
CA PHE A 328 -19.57 -8.69 -24.09
C PHE A 328 -18.59 -9.77 -24.55
N HIS A 329 -17.99 -9.60 -25.74
CA HIS A 329 -16.92 -10.47 -26.20
C HIS A 329 -15.66 -10.36 -25.33
N ILE A 330 -15.22 -9.15 -24.98
CA ILE A 330 -14.06 -8.90 -24.11
C ILE A 330 -14.23 -9.53 -22.75
N PHE A 331 -15.42 -9.39 -22.17
CA PHE A 331 -15.74 -9.88 -20.82
C PHE A 331 -16.27 -11.34 -20.82
N LYS A 332 -16.43 -11.95 -21.98
CA LYS A 332 -16.97 -13.31 -22.11
C LYS A 332 -18.33 -13.49 -21.39
N VAL A 333 -19.17 -12.47 -21.50
CA VAL A 333 -20.49 -12.45 -20.84
C VAL A 333 -21.45 -13.42 -21.48
N VAL A 334 -21.32 -13.62 -22.81
CA VAL A 334 -22.14 -14.52 -23.62
C VAL A 334 -21.28 -15.36 -24.55
N ASP A 335 -21.86 -16.45 -25.09
CA ASP A 335 -21.22 -17.25 -26.15
C ASP A 335 -21.01 -16.36 -27.39
N ASP A 336 -19.82 -16.37 -27.96
CA ASP A 336 -19.49 -15.61 -29.15
C ASP A 336 -20.39 -15.93 -30.36
N LYS A 337 -21.03 -17.09 -30.37
CA LYS A 337 -22.05 -17.48 -31.38
C LYS A 337 -23.30 -16.58 -31.37
N LEU A 338 -23.57 -15.92 -30.25
CA LEU A 338 -24.69 -14.99 -30.09
C LEU A 338 -24.32 -13.55 -30.48
N LEU A 339 -23.05 -13.32 -30.81
CA LEU A 339 -22.51 -12.03 -31.22
C LEU A 339 -22.34 -11.94 -32.73
N ASN A 340 -21.95 -10.74 -33.22
CA ASN A 340 -21.58 -10.56 -34.62
C ASN A 340 -20.46 -11.54 -35.01
N LYS A 341 -20.59 -12.16 -36.19
CA LYS A 341 -19.61 -13.15 -36.68
C LYS A 341 -18.17 -12.61 -36.72
N ASP A 342 -17.99 -11.31 -36.95
CA ASP A 342 -16.70 -10.66 -37.05
C ASP A 342 -16.27 -10.01 -35.71
N ILE A 343 -16.95 -10.25 -34.63
CA ILE A 343 -16.76 -9.53 -33.35
C ILE A 343 -15.28 -9.63 -32.85
N ALA A 344 -14.67 -10.80 -32.96
CA ALA A 344 -13.27 -10.98 -32.56
C ALA A 344 -12.31 -10.10 -33.36
N LEU A 345 -12.54 -9.98 -34.68
CA LEU A 345 -11.75 -9.16 -35.58
C LEU A 345 -11.98 -7.66 -35.30
N ILE A 346 -13.23 -7.27 -35.01
CA ILE A 346 -13.60 -5.90 -34.64
C ILE A 346 -12.88 -5.49 -33.36
N VAL A 347 -12.91 -6.34 -32.33
CA VAL A 347 -12.21 -6.12 -31.05
C VAL A 347 -10.70 -6.00 -31.25
N GLN A 348 -10.08 -6.86 -32.04
CA GLN A 348 -8.65 -6.79 -32.34
C GLN A 348 -8.28 -5.49 -33.08
N ARG A 349 -9.06 -5.10 -34.09
CA ARG A 349 -8.86 -3.82 -34.81
C ARG A 349 -9.03 -2.62 -33.88
N GLY A 350 -10.03 -2.66 -33.03
CA GLY A 350 -10.28 -1.64 -32.00
C GLY A 350 -9.10 -1.52 -31.02
N LEU A 351 -8.60 -2.63 -30.51
CA LEU A 351 -7.43 -2.68 -29.63
C LEU A 351 -6.17 -2.12 -30.32
N ARG A 352 -5.93 -2.49 -31.58
CA ARG A 352 -4.79 -1.96 -32.36
C ARG A 352 -4.89 -0.43 -32.52
N LYS A 353 -6.07 0.10 -32.86
CA LYS A 353 -6.29 1.56 -32.93
C LYS A 353 -6.01 2.23 -31.59
N ARG A 354 -6.46 1.66 -30.46
CA ARG A 354 -6.23 2.20 -29.11
C ARG A 354 -4.74 2.15 -28.75
N LYS A 355 -4.03 1.09 -29.08
CA LYS A 355 -2.56 0.97 -28.86
C LYS A 355 -1.79 2.01 -29.69
N LYS A 356 -2.14 2.19 -30.97
CA LYS A 356 -1.52 3.23 -31.82
C LYS A 356 -1.77 4.64 -31.25
N ALA A 357 -2.99 4.96 -30.88
CA ALA A 357 -3.33 6.23 -30.23
C ALA A 357 -2.67 6.41 -28.85
N ALA A 358 -2.18 5.32 -28.23
CA ALA A 358 -1.42 5.33 -26.98
C ALA A 358 0.08 5.49 -27.20
N GLY A 359 0.57 5.45 -28.45
CA GLY A 359 2.01 5.37 -28.75
C GLY A 359 2.69 4.06 -28.28
N LEU A 360 1.90 2.97 -28.17
CA LEU A 360 2.39 1.68 -27.75
C LEU A 360 2.79 0.78 -28.94
N ILE A 361 2.37 1.13 -30.14
CA ILE A 361 2.72 0.52 -31.43
C ILE A 361 2.71 1.59 -32.52
N ASP A 362 3.45 1.38 -33.60
CA ASP A 362 3.53 2.21 -34.80
C ASP A 362 2.27 2.09 -35.69
#